data_721ee5cd27715a4d552a5ba2b1f35dde
#
_entry.id   721ee5cd27715a4d552a5ba2b1f35dde
#
_cell.length_a   1.000
_cell.length_b   1.000
_cell.length_c   1.000
_cell.angle_alpha   90.00
_cell.angle_beta   90.00
_cell.angle_gamma   90.00
#
_symmetry.space_group_name_H-M   'P 1'
#
loop_
_entity.id
_entity.type
_entity.pdbx_description
1 polymer ?
#
loop_
_entity_poly.entity_id
_entity_poly.type
_entity_poly.pdbx_seq_one_letter_code
_entity_poly.pdbx_strand_id
1 'polypeptide(L)'
;MPKSLEQSSKQLKQFLYSQYFSDGFRITLGILLPSIICYHFNYIEVGITLSLGALGTSIPDNPGPPEHRRNAMLITIGLSFLMAISTGLLTYYPWVLALFIGVSCFLLSMLNIFGARAAAVGVSVLVVMVLGIDTQLTWQQTFLYATFLLGGGIWYFLLSIISQGLLPYRAAEQTLGECILEVAAFMRIKAEFYNEDSVIDENYKKTLNQQVIINQQQQNVRDILFRTRKLLNDTSLNGRKLVLTFVDLVDLYEQINATHYKYESIRLTFADKGILELFHKV
;
A
#
# COMPACT_ATOMS: atom_id res chain seq x y z
N MET A 1 -13.04 21.62 -27.64
CA MET A 1 -12.04 21.97 -26.61
C MET A 1 -12.50 21.97 -25.16
N PRO A 2 -13.78 22.18 -24.76
CA PRO A 2 -14.16 22.18 -23.34
C PRO A 2 -14.20 20.78 -22.68
N LYS A 3 -14.47 19.70 -23.40
CA LYS A 3 -14.57 18.34 -22.84
C LYS A 3 -13.24 17.77 -22.31
N SER A 4 -12.11 18.12 -22.93
CA SER A 4 -10.79 17.66 -22.49
C SER A 4 -10.34 18.30 -21.17
N LEU A 5 -10.64 19.58 -20.95
CA LEU A 5 -10.33 20.30 -19.71
C LEU A 5 -11.18 19.81 -18.53
N GLU A 6 -12.45 19.51 -18.79
CA GLU A 6 -13.35 18.96 -17.77
C GLU A 6 -12.98 17.52 -17.37
N GLN A 7 -12.53 16.73 -18.32
CA GLN A 7 -12.02 15.38 -18.10
C GLN A 7 -10.69 15.40 -17.34
N SER A 8 -9.78 16.30 -17.69
CA SER A 8 -8.51 16.52 -16.96
C SER A 8 -8.76 17.01 -15.53
N SER A 9 -9.72 17.91 -15.32
CA SER A 9 -10.06 18.42 -13.99
C SER A 9 -10.68 17.33 -13.10
N LYS A 10 -11.48 16.42 -13.65
CA LYS A 10 -12.03 15.26 -12.94
C LYS A 10 -10.93 14.26 -12.57
N GLN A 11 -10.02 13.97 -13.50
CA GLN A 11 -8.87 13.10 -13.24
C GLN A 11 -7.95 13.69 -12.16
N LEU A 12 -7.70 15.00 -12.20
CA LEU A 12 -6.87 15.69 -11.20
C LEU A 12 -7.53 15.65 -9.81
N LYS A 13 -8.85 15.87 -9.74
CA LYS A 13 -9.61 15.74 -8.50
C LYS A 13 -9.57 14.29 -7.97
N GLN A 14 -9.77 13.29 -8.83
CA GLN A 14 -9.67 11.88 -8.45
C GLN A 14 -8.27 11.54 -7.92
N PHE A 15 -7.21 12.04 -8.56
CA PHE A 15 -5.83 11.86 -8.09
C PHE A 15 -5.60 12.53 -6.72
N LEU A 16 -6.00 13.78 -6.53
CA LEU A 16 -5.87 14.50 -5.26
C LEU A 16 -6.69 13.87 -4.13
N TYR A 17 -7.81 13.23 -4.49
CA TYR A 17 -8.64 12.49 -3.54
C TYR A 17 -8.19 11.02 -3.39
N SER A 18 -7.18 10.54 -4.12
CA SER A 18 -6.70 9.17 -4.00
C SER A 18 -5.98 8.94 -2.67
N GLN A 19 -6.03 7.72 -2.18
CA GLN A 19 -5.28 7.30 -0.98
C GLN A 19 -3.78 7.47 -1.21
N TYR A 20 -3.29 7.16 -2.40
CA TYR A 20 -1.87 7.28 -2.77
C TYR A 20 -1.34 8.72 -2.62
N PHE A 21 -2.13 9.71 -3.05
CA PHE A 21 -1.75 11.12 -2.85
C PHE A 21 -1.72 11.50 -1.35
N SER A 22 -2.75 11.08 -0.59
CA SER A 22 -2.82 11.34 0.85
C SER A 22 -1.67 10.70 1.62
N ASP A 23 -1.33 9.45 1.27
CA ASP A 23 -0.21 8.74 1.89
C ASP A 23 1.13 9.37 1.51
N GLY A 24 1.35 9.69 0.22
CA GLY A 24 2.54 10.40 -0.24
C GLY A 24 2.70 11.77 0.44
N PHE A 25 1.64 12.55 0.53
CA PHE A 25 1.64 13.86 1.20
C PHE A 25 1.97 13.73 2.69
N ARG A 26 1.38 12.75 3.38
CA ARG A 26 1.68 12.47 4.80
C ARG A 26 3.13 12.09 5.00
N ILE A 27 3.68 11.18 4.16
CA ILE A 27 5.07 10.75 4.23
C ILE A 27 6.00 11.95 4.00
N THR A 28 5.73 12.75 2.97
CA THR A 28 6.52 13.94 2.66
C THR A 28 6.52 14.96 3.80
N LEU A 29 5.33 15.28 4.34
CA LEU A 29 5.24 16.16 5.50
C LEU A 29 5.94 15.58 6.74
N GLY A 30 5.74 14.28 6.99
CA GLY A 30 6.34 13.62 8.14
C GLY A 30 7.87 13.65 8.14
N ILE A 31 8.48 13.56 6.96
CA ILE A 31 9.93 13.56 6.79
C ILE A 31 10.49 15.00 6.73
N LEU A 32 9.89 15.90 5.96
CA LEU A 32 10.44 17.23 5.71
C LEU A 32 10.20 18.21 6.86
N LEU A 33 9.06 18.11 7.54
CA LEU A 33 8.65 19.11 8.54
C LEU A 33 9.64 19.22 9.71
N PRO A 34 10.17 18.12 10.29
CA PRO A 34 11.21 18.23 11.33
C PRO A 34 12.46 18.96 10.85
N SER A 35 12.95 18.65 9.63
CA SER A 35 14.13 19.33 9.06
C SER A 35 13.89 20.81 8.85
N ILE A 36 12.72 21.21 8.32
CA ILE A 36 12.37 22.61 8.06
C ILE A 36 12.30 23.39 9.38
N ILE A 37 11.65 22.82 10.40
CA ILE A 37 11.55 23.48 11.73
C ILE A 37 12.93 23.64 12.35
N CYS A 38 13.74 22.57 12.39
CA CYS A 38 15.07 22.64 12.97
C CYS A 38 16.01 23.57 12.19
N TYR A 39 15.87 23.65 10.85
CA TYR A 39 16.61 24.62 10.04
C TYR A 39 16.32 26.06 10.45
N HIS A 40 15.07 26.40 10.71
CA HIS A 40 14.70 27.74 11.16
C HIS A 40 15.35 28.13 12.53
N PHE A 41 15.61 27.13 13.36
CA PHE A 41 16.30 27.33 14.66
C PHE A 41 17.82 27.14 14.58
N ASN A 42 18.42 27.01 13.41
CA ASN A 42 19.86 26.73 13.17
C ASN A 42 20.35 25.37 13.73
N TYR A 43 19.46 24.38 13.92
CA TYR A 43 19.79 23.02 14.36
C TYR A 43 19.59 21.99 13.25
N ILE A 44 20.15 22.23 12.05
CA ILE A 44 19.89 21.40 10.86
C ILE A 44 20.30 19.94 11.04
N GLU A 45 21.40 19.65 11.74
CA GLU A 45 21.89 18.29 12.01
C GLU A 45 20.87 17.46 12.80
N VAL A 46 20.26 18.08 13.81
CA VAL A 46 19.17 17.47 14.59
C VAL A 46 17.96 17.23 13.71
N GLY A 47 17.62 18.19 12.84
CA GLY A 47 16.51 18.06 11.90
C GLY A 47 16.68 16.90 10.92
N ILE A 48 17.88 16.72 10.37
CA ILE A 48 18.21 15.60 9.47
C ILE A 48 18.07 14.27 10.22
N THR A 49 18.56 14.17 11.44
CA THR A 49 18.46 12.96 12.26
C THR A 49 17.00 12.60 12.59
N LEU A 50 16.19 13.60 12.97
CA LEU A 50 14.74 13.41 13.15
C LEU A 50 14.05 12.93 11.87
N SER A 51 14.38 13.56 10.75
CA SER A 51 13.81 13.17 9.45
C SER A 51 14.22 11.75 9.03
N LEU A 52 15.43 11.32 9.38
CA LEU A 52 15.90 9.96 9.15
C LEU A 52 15.07 8.95 9.96
N GLY A 53 14.80 9.24 11.22
CA GLY A 53 13.92 8.43 12.07
C GLY A 53 12.49 8.36 11.53
N ALA A 54 11.95 9.47 11.03
CA ALA A 54 10.65 9.55 10.39
C ALA A 54 10.62 8.72 9.08
N LEU A 55 11.66 8.82 8.25
CA LEU A 55 11.80 8.05 7.01
C LEU A 55 11.82 6.55 7.30
N GLY A 56 12.65 6.10 8.24
CA GLY A 56 12.70 4.70 8.64
C GLY A 56 11.33 4.18 9.09
N THR A 57 10.59 4.94 9.88
CA THR A 57 9.27 4.54 10.38
C THR A 57 8.19 4.60 9.28
N SER A 58 8.40 5.36 8.21
CA SER A 58 7.44 5.46 7.09
C SER A 58 7.45 4.23 6.18
N ILE A 59 8.55 3.50 6.06
CA ILE A 59 8.69 2.35 5.15
C ILE A 59 7.70 1.22 5.48
N PRO A 60 7.53 0.78 6.74
CA PRO A 60 6.54 -0.25 7.08
C PRO A 60 5.11 0.29 7.18
N ASP A 61 4.87 1.56 6.92
CA ASP A 61 3.57 2.23 6.98
C ASP A 61 2.70 1.92 5.76
N ASN A 62 2.63 0.65 5.35
CA ASN A 62 1.84 0.18 4.23
C ASN A 62 0.36 0.03 4.58
N PRO A 63 -0.57 0.25 3.62
CA PRO A 63 -2.01 0.03 3.81
C PRO A 63 -2.32 -1.35 4.37
N GLY A 64 -3.31 -1.43 5.27
CA GLY A 64 -3.75 -2.68 5.86
C GLY A 64 -4.30 -2.53 7.28
N PRO A 65 -4.51 -3.64 8.02
CA PRO A 65 -5.09 -3.61 9.36
C PRO A 65 -4.33 -2.68 10.31
N PRO A 66 -5.02 -1.79 11.03
CA PRO A 66 -4.39 -0.73 11.83
C PRO A 66 -3.50 -1.28 12.96
N GLU A 67 -3.87 -2.43 13.55
CA GLU A 67 -3.08 -3.04 14.63
C GLU A 67 -1.72 -3.53 14.13
N HIS A 68 -1.68 -4.22 13.00
CA HIS A 68 -0.44 -4.72 12.41
C HIS A 68 0.47 -3.59 11.93
N ARG A 69 -0.12 -2.53 11.39
CA ARG A 69 0.59 -1.33 10.95
C ARG A 69 1.24 -0.61 12.13
N ARG A 70 0.49 -0.39 13.22
CA ARG A 70 0.99 0.23 14.44
C ARG A 70 2.13 -0.57 15.06
N ASN A 71 1.97 -1.88 15.16
CA ASN A 71 2.99 -2.75 15.73
C ASN A 71 4.27 -2.77 14.88
N ALA A 72 4.14 -2.80 13.54
CA ALA A 72 5.30 -2.75 12.65
C ALA A 72 6.09 -1.43 12.82
N MET A 73 5.41 -0.29 12.89
CA MET A 73 6.07 1.01 13.12
C MET A 73 6.78 1.04 14.49
N LEU A 74 6.12 0.55 15.57
CA LEU A 74 6.73 0.52 16.91
C LEU A 74 7.96 -0.40 16.95
N ILE A 75 7.89 -1.58 16.32
CA ILE A 75 9.03 -2.49 16.22
C ILE A 75 10.18 -1.82 15.45
N THR A 76 9.87 -1.13 14.34
CA THR A 76 10.88 -0.40 13.55
C THR A 76 11.56 0.68 14.39
N ILE A 77 10.81 1.48 15.14
CA ILE A 77 11.36 2.52 16.03
C ILE A 77 12.31 1.90 17.04
N GLY A 78 11.89 0.85 17.72
CA GLY A 78 12.71 0.16 18.73
C GLY A 78 13.97 -0.48 18.14
N LEU A 79 13.84 -1.21 17.02
CA LEU A 79 14.97 -1.84 16.35
C LEU A 79 15.95 -0.80 15.78
N SER A 80 15.44 0.29 15.16
CA SER A 80 16.29 1.35 14.64
C SER A 80 17.08 2.06 15.74
N PHE A 81 16.46 2.29 16.89
CA PHE A 81 17.14 2.84 18.07
C PHE A 81 18.27 1.93 18.56
N LEU A 82 18.00 0.61 18.71
CA LEU A 82 19.00 -0.35 19.14
C LEU A 82 20.14 -0.46 18.11
N MET A 83 19.82 -0.48 16.82
CA MET A 83 20.84 -0.53 15.75
C MET A 83 21.67 0.74 15.72
N ALA A 84 21.08 1.92 15.88
CA ALA A 84 21.84 3.17 15.92
C ALA A 84 22.85 3.20 17.05
N ILE A 85 22.47 2.77 18.27
CA ILE A 85 23.39 2.66 19.41
C ILE A 85 24.48 1.62 19.12
N SER A 86 24.10 0.42 18.70
CA SER A 86 25.06 -0.68 18.46
C SER A 86 26.09 -0.30 17.38
N THR A 87 25.63 0.28 16.26
CA THR A 87 26.49 0.73 15.17
C THR A 87 27.45 1.83 15.64
N GLY A 88 26.93 2.86 16.33
CA GLY A 88 27.75 3.96 16.80
C GLY A 88 28.81 3.54 17.84
N LEU A 89 28.50 2.59 18.74
CA LEU A 89 29.48 2.06 19.69
C LEU A 89 30.54 1.18 19.01
N LEU A 90 30.17 0.43 17.97
CA LEU A 90 31.07 -0.48 17.26
C LEU A 90 31.93 0.21 16.20
N THR A 91 31.66 1.47 15.85
CA THR A 91 32.41 2.23 14.83
C THR A 91 33.91 2.32 15.17
N TYR A 92 34.28 2.29 16.45
CA TYR A 92 35.68 2.28 16.88
C TYR A 92 36.45 0.96 16.58
N TYR A 93 35.72 -0.13 16.28
CA TYR A 93 36.28 -1.46 16.04
C TYR A 93 35.85 -1.98 14.66
N PRO A 94 36.58 -1.64 13.57
CA PRO A 94 36.10 -1.87 12.20
C PRO A 94 35.83 -3.36 11.88
N TRP A 95 36.62 -4.28 12.41
CA TRP A 95 36.42 -5.72 12.23
C TRP A 95 35.16 -6.23 12.93
N VAL A 96 34.90 -5.75 14.16
CA VAL A 96 33.69 -6.09 14.92
C VAL A 96 32.46 -5.48 14.26
N LEU A 97 32.58 -4.24 13.75
CA LEU A 97 31.51 -3.58 13.01
C LEU A 97 31.17 -4.36 11.72
N ALA A 98 32.18 -4.81 10.97
CA ALA A 98 31.96 -5.60 9.74
C ALA A 98 31.21 -6.92 10.05
N LEU A 99 31.61 -7.63 11.10
CA LEU A 99 30.90 -8.83 11.54
C LEU A 99 29.46 -8.52 11.98
N PHE A 100 29.27 -7.45 12.75
CA PHE A 100 27.95 -7.00 13.20
C PHE A 100 27.02 -6.65 12.04
N ILE A 101 27.52 -5.94 11.04
CA ILE A 101 26.76 -5.62 9.81
C ILE A 101 26.36 -6.91 9.10
N GLY A 102 27.27 -7.84 8.89
CA GLY A 102 26.99 -9.12 8.21
C GLY A 102 25.89 -9.93 8.95
N VAL A 103 25.99 -10.05 10.27
CA VAL A 103 24.99 -10.75 11.08
C VAL A 103 23.64 -10.01 11.06
N SER A 104 23.67 -8.70 11.19
CA SER A 104 22.43 -7.89 11.17
C SER A 104 21.73 -7.94 9.82
N CYS A 105 22.47 -7.85 8.71
CA CYS A 105 21.92 -8.02 7.36
C CYS A 105 21.27 -9.39 7.18
N PHE A 106 21.90 -10.44 7.66
CA PHE A 106 21.36 -11.79 7.60
C PHE A 106 20.06 -11.90 8.40
N LEU A 107 20.07 -11.51 9.68
CA LEU A 107 18.90 -11.62 10.56
C LEU A 107 17.73 -10.76 10.09
N LEU A 108 17.98 -9.52 9.68
CA LEU A 108 16.93 -8.62 9.21
C LEU A 108 16.36 -9.05 7.85
N SER A 109 17.18 -9.63 6.96
CA SER A 109 16.72 -10.21 5.70
C SER A 109 15.81 -11.43 5.92
N MET A 110 16.05 -12.22 6.98
CA MET A 110 15.17 -13.35 7.34
C MET A 110 13.77 -12.93 7.72
N LEU A 111 13.54 -11.66 8.10
CA LEU A 111 12.20 -11.14 8.36
C LEU A 111 11.28 -11.23 7.13
N ASN A 112 11.84 -11.33 5.93
CA ASN A 112 11.07 -11.52 4.69
C ASN A 112 10.20 -12.79 4.69
N ILE A 113 10.57 -13.81 5.46
CA ILE A 113 9.79 -15.05 5.61
C ILE A 113 8.41 -14.80 6.24
N PHE A 114 8.31 -13.77 7.10
CA PHE A 114 7.07 -13.40 7.80
C PHE A 114 6.15 -12.49 6.97
N GLY A 115 6.48 -12.26 5.68
CA GLY A 115 5.67 -11.51 4.74
C GLY A 115 6.14 -10.06 4.50
N ALA A 116 5.51 -9.40 3.52
CA ALA A 116 5.96 -8.12 2.98
C ALA A 116 6.11 -7.00 4.04
N ARG A 117 5.28 -7.00 5.08
CA ARG A 117 5.35 -5.99 6.14
C ARG A 117 6.55 -6.19 7.07
N ALA A 118 6.86 -7.43 7.43
CA ALA A 118 8.04 -7.75 8.22
C ALA A 118 9.32 -7.49 7.40
N ALA A 119 9.30 -7.78 6.09
CA ALA A 119 10.37 -7.40 5.17
C ALA A 119 10.60 -5.87 5.17
N ALA A 120 9.53 -5.08 5.12
CA ALA A 120 9.62 -3.62 5.16
C ALA A 120 10.26 -3.10 6.47
N VAL A 121 9.95 -3.73 7.62
CA VAL A 121 10.64 -3.45 8.89
C VAL A 121 12.14 -3.75 8.78
N GLY A 122 12.51 -4.92 8.26
CA GLY A 122 13.92 -5.31 8.08
C GLY A 122 14.69 -4.32 7.19
N VAL A 123 14.13 -4.00 6.03
CA VAL A 123 14.73 -3.03 5.08
C VAL A 123 14.88 -1.66 5.73
N SER A 124 13.86 -1.17 6.43
CA SER A 124 13.90 0.11 7.12
C SER A 124 15.04 0.21 8.12
N VAL A 125 15.17 -0.80 8.99
CA VAL A 125 16.21 -0.86 10.01
C VAL A 125 17.61 -0.95 9.38
N LEU A 126 17.77 -1.68 8.27
CA LEU A 126 19.02 -1.74 7.52
C LEU A 126 19.40 -0.39 6.92
N VAL A 127 18.43 0.32 6.33
CA VAL A 127 18.66 1.68 5.78
C VAL A 127 19.16 2.62 6.88
N VAL A 128 18.50 2.65 8.04
CA VAL A 128 18.89 3.48 9.18
C VAL A 128 20.29 3.09 9.68
N MET A 129 20.59 1.79 9.76
CA MET A 129 21.91 1.29 10.17
C MET A 129 23.01 1.79 9.20
N VAL A 130 22.81 1.62 7.88
CA VAL A 130 23.81 2.02 6.87
C VAL A 130 24.08 3.51 6.89
N LEU A 131 23.02 4.33 7.02
CA LEU A 131 23.15 5.79 7.09
C LEU A 131 23.82 6.28 8.41
N GLY A 132 23.76 5.45 9.46
CA GLY A 132 24.43 5.74 10.73
C GLY A 132 25.92 5.36 10.78
N ILE A 133 26.44 4.59 9.82
CA ILE A 133 27.84 4.12 9.85
C ILE A 133 28.86 5.25 9.66
N ASP A 134 28.53 6.22 8.83
CA ASP A 134 29.45 7.31 8.46
C ASP A 134 29.64 8.38 9.55
N THR A 135 28.87 8.31 10.63
CA THR A 135 28.96 9.25 11.75
C THR A 135 29.95 8.75 12.79
N GLN A 136 31.20 9.24 12.75
CA GLN A 136 32.18 9.02 13.82
C GLN A 136 31.81 9.85 15.06
N LEU A 137 30.84 9.38 15.82
CA LEU A 137 30.32 10.06 17.00
C LEU A 137 30.97 9.54 18.27
N THR A 138 31.27 10.43 19.21
CA THR A 138 31.64 10.06 20.59
C THR A 138 30.45 9.30 21.22
N TRP A 139 30.72 8.43 22.20
CA TRP A 139 29.68 7.62 22.84
C TRP A 139 28.48 8.45 23.36
N GLN A 140 28.71 9.66 23.88
CA GLN A 140 27.67 10.60 24.30
C GLN A 140 26.84 11.11 23.10
N GLN A 141 27.51 11.42 21.99
CA GLN A 141 26.87 11.86 20.76
C GLN A 141 26.08 10.72 20.09
N THR A 142 26.53 9.46 20.20
CA THR A 142 25.80 8.29 19.73
C THR A 142 24.46 8.13 20.43
N PHE A 143 24.42 8.28 21.76
CA PHE A 143 23.17 8.26 22.49
C PHE A 143 22.23 9.40 22.13
N LEU A 144 22.80 10.61 21.95
CA LEU A 144 22.03 11.78 21.53
C LEU A 144 21.43 11.58 20.11
N TYR A 145 22.25 11.10 19.19
CA TYR A 145 21.83 10.75 17.83
C TYR A 145 20.69 9.71 17.83
N ALA A 146 20.86 8.61 18.56
CA ALA A 146 19.84 7.56 18.68
C ALA A 146 18.54 8.12 19.30
N THR A 147 18.62 9.01 20.28
CA THR A 147 17.46 9.66 20.90
C THR A 147 16.71 10.55 19.91
N PHE A 148 17.42 11.35 19.10
CA PHE A 148 16.78 12.14 18.05
C PHE A 148 16.16 11.26 16.95
N LEU A 149 16.83 10.21 16.56
CA LEU A 149 16.30 9.23 15.61
C LEU A 149 15.00 8.58 16.13
N LEU A 150 14.97 8.20 17.40
CA LEU A 150 13.77 7.71 18.08
C LEU A 150 12.67 8.78 18.10
N GLY A 151 13.03 10.04 18.42
CA GLY A 151 12.10 11.17 18.41
C GLY A 151 11.45 11.38 17.03
N GLY A 152 12.22 11.27 15.95
CA GLY A 152 11.71 11.35 14.58
C GLY A 152 10.77 10.22 14.24
N GLY A 153 11.07 9.00 14.68
CA GLY A 153 10.20 7.83 14.53
C GLY A 153 8.87 8.00 15.27
N ILE A 154 8.91 8.48 16.52
CA ILE A 154 7.70 8.76 17.31
C ILE A 154 6.88 9.88 16.67
N TRP A 155 7.52 10.93 16.19
CA TRP A 155 6.87 12.02 15.46
C TRP A 155 6.04 11.49 14.28
N TYR A 156 6.68 10.69 13.41
CA TYR A 156 5.99 10.11 12.26
C TYR A 156 4.87 9.16 12.68
N PHE A 157 5.10 8.35 13.71
CA PHE A 157 4.09 7.45 14.26
C PHE A 157 2.83 8.20 14.71
N LEU A 158 2.99 9.30 15.47
CA LEU A 158 1.86 10.13 15.90
C LEU A 158 1.13 10.75 14.71
N LEU A 159 1.86 11.30 13.74
CA LEU A 159 1.30 11.85 12.51
C LEU A 159 0.51 10.81 11.71
N SER A 160 1.01 9.58 11.63
CA SER A 160 0.34 8.47 10.96
C SER A 160 -0.97 8.07 11.66
N ILE A 161 -0.98 8.01 13.00
CA ILE A 161 -2.20 7.69 13.77
C ILE A 161 -3.27 8.78 13.61
N ILE A 162 -2.87 10.05 13.70
CA ILE A 162 -3.78 11.19 13.54
C ILE A 162 -4.40 11.18 12.14
N SER A 163 -3.59 10.97 11.11
CA SER A 163 -4.05 10.91 9.72
C SER A 163 -5.06 9.78 9.48
N GLN A 164 -4.88 8.62 10.10
CA GLN A 164 -5.82 7.50 10.01
C GLN A 164 -7.17 7.78 10.67
N GLY A 165 -7.18 8.56 11.74
CA GLY A 165 -8.40 8.94 12.43
C GLY A 165 -9.32 9.86 11.63
N LEU A 166 -8.75 10.60 10.66
CA LEU A 166 -9.49 11.60 9.88
C LEU A 166 -10.31 10.99 8.74
N LEU A 167 -9.89 9.87 8.13
CA LEU A 167 -10.54 9.29 6.95
C LEU A 167 -10.55 7.74 6.99
N PRO A 168 -11.27 7.12 7.94
CA PRO A 168 -11.20 5.67 8.18
C PRO A 168 -11.76 4.81 7.03
N TYR A 169 -12.70 5.33 6.24
CA TYR A 169 -13.36 4.59 5.15
C TYR A 169 -12.69 4.72 3.80
N ARG A 170 -11.81 5.70 3.62
CA ARG A 170 -11.23 6.05 2.32
C ARG A 170 -10.45 4.92 1.67
N ALA A 171 -9.69 4.16 2.48
CA ALA A 171 -8.97 2.99 1.99
C ALA A 171 -9.94 1.90 1.50
N ALA A 172 -11.01 1.64 2.25
CA ALA A 172 -12.02 0.65 1.88
C ALA A 172 -12.80 1.07 0.62
N GLU A 173 -13.19 2.33 0.52
CA GLU A 173 -13.88 2.89 -0.65
C GLU A 173 -13.01 2.78 -1.92
N GLN A 174 -11.74 3.12 -1.81
CA GLN A 174 -10.83 3.05 -2.96
C GLN A 174 -10.58 1.60 -3.41
N THR A 175 -10.26 0.69 -2.48
CA THR A 175 -9.99 -0.71 -2.82
C THR A 175 -11.24 -1.40 -3.38
N LEU A 176 -12.43 -1.06 -2.85
CA LEU A 176 -13.70 -1.54 -3.40
C LEU A 176 -13.93 -0.97 -4.81
N GLY A 177 -13.65 0.31 -5.03
CA GLY A 177 -13.75 0.94 -6.35
C GLY A 177 -12.82 0.29 -7.37
N GLU A 178 -11.58 -0.02 -7.00
CA GLU A 178 -10.64 -0.77 -7.85
C GLU A 178 -11.18 -2.17 -8.17
N CYS A 179 -11.73 -2.89 -7.19
CA CYS A 179 -12.35 -4.19 -7.40
C CYS A 179 -13.56 -4.12 -8.36
N ILE A 180 -14.40 -3.08 -8.27
CA ILE A 180 -15.51 -2.86 -9.21
C ILE A 180 -15.00 -2.66 -10.63
N LEU A 181 -13.92 -1.90 -10.82
CA LEU A 181 -13.32 -1.67 -12.14
C LEU A 181 -12.78 -2.97 -12.75
N GLU A 182 -12.16 -3.83 -11.94
CA GLU A 182 -11.65 -5.12 -12.41
C GLU A 182 -12.80 -6.11 -12.79
N VAL A 183 -13.89 -6.12 -12.04
CA VAL A 183 -15.09 -6.88 -12.40
C VAL A 183 -15.72 -6.33 -13.68
N ALA A 184 -15.78 -5.01 -13.85
CA ALA A 184 -16.24 -4.39 -15.09
C ALA A 184 -15.34 -4.74 -16.29
N ALA A 185 -14.02 -4.81 -16.11
CA ALA A 185 -13.08 -5.27 -17.13
C ALA A 185 -13.35 -6.74 -17.51
N PHE A 186 -13.64 -7.59 -16.52
CA PHE A 186 -14.03 -8.99 -16.77
C PHE A 186 -15.31 -9.10 -17.60
N MET A 187 -16.33 -8.28 -17.28
CA MET A 187 -17.56 -8.25 -18.08
C MET A 187 -17.28 -7.89 -19.55
N ARG A 188 -16.38 -6.92 -19.78
CA ARG A 188 -15.97 -6.55 -21.16
C ARG A 188 -15.26 -7.70 -21.87
N ILE A 189 -14.38 -8.44 -21.19
CA ILE A 189 -13.73 -9.62 -21.75
C ILE A 189 -14.79 -10.71 -22.08
N LYS A 190 -15.80 -10.89 -21.23
CA LYS A 190 -16.92 -11.79 -21.51
C LYS A 190 -17.76 -11.32 -22.70
N ALA A 191 -17.95 -10.02 -22.90
CA ALA A 191 -18.63 -9.46 -24.06
C ALA A 191 -17.86 -9.73 -25.37
N GLU A 192 -16.50 -9.74 -25.33
CA GLU A 192 -15.68 -10.08 -26.51
C GLU A 192 -15.89 -11.49 -27.04
N PHE A 193 -16.44 -12.41 -26.25
CA PHE A 193 -16.81 -13.75 -26.74
C PHE A 193 -17.97 -13.71 -27.78
N TYR A 194 -18.76 -12.64 -27.80
CA TYR A 194 -19.82 -12.43 -28.78
C TYR A 194 -19.36 -11.64 -30.01
N ASN A 195 -18.14 -11.12 -30.02
CA ASN A 195 -17.54 -10.45 -31.18
C ASN A 195 -16.99 -11.48 -32.15
N GLU A 196 -17.52 -11.50 -33.40
CA GLU A 196 -17.15 -12.46 -34.44
C GLU A 196 -15.69 -12.35 -34.85
N ASP A 197 -15.11 -11.15 -34.81
CA ASP A 197 -13.72 -10.89 -35.20
C ASP A 197 -12.70 -11.30 -34.14
N SER A 198 -13.15 -11.64 -32.94
CA SER A 198 -12.24 -11.98 -31.83
C SER A 198 -11.87 -13.46 -31.81
N VAL A 199 -10.61 -13.76 -31.41
CA VAL A 199 -10.10 -15.12 -31.24
C VAL A 199 -10.55 -15.69 -29.90
N ILE A 200 -11.33 -16.76 -29.91
CA ILE A 200 -11.93 -17.35 -28.69
C ILE A 200 -10.87 -17.82 -27.70
N ASP A 201 -9.80 -18.48 -28.18
CA ASP A 201 -8.71 -18.95 -27.30
C ASP A 201 -7.96 -17.82 -26.59
N GLU A 202 -7.81 -16.68 -27.27
CA GLU A 202 -7.20 -15.50 -26.66
C GLU A 202 -8.11 -14.92 -25.58
N ASN A 203 -9.41 -14.87 -25.82
CA ASN A 203 -10.39 -14.43 -24.84
C ASN A 203 -10.44 -15.33 -23.61
N TYR A 204 -10.27 -16.67 -23.77
CA TYR A 204 -10.14 -17.56 -22.63
C TYR A 204 -8.90 -17.27 -21.79
N LYS A 205 -7.75 -17.02 -22.41
CA LYS A 205 -6.53 -16.63 -21.69
C LYS A 205 -6.70 -15.32 -20.94
N LYS A 206 -7.31 -14.31 -21.59
CA LYS A 206 -7.62 -13.01 -20.94
C LYS A 206 -8.56 -13.21 -19.74
N THR A 207 -9.58 -14.06 -19.89
CA THR A 207 -10.54 -14.40 -18.82
C THR A 207 -9.83 -15.00 -17.60
N LEU A 208 -8.96 -16.00 -17.81
CA LEU A 208 -8.22 -16.65 -16.72
C LEU A 208 -7.29 -15.67 -16.00
N ASN A 209 -6.57 -14.83 -16.72
CA ASN A 209 -5.71 -13.82 -16.13
C ASN A 209 -6.52 -12.81 -15.30
N GLN A 210 -7.66 -12.37 -15.83
CA GLN A 210 -8.53 -11.41 -15.14
C GLN A 210 -9.15 -12.00 -13.88
N GLN A 211 -9.48 -13.30 -13.87
CA GLN A 211 -9.96 -13.99 -12.67
C GLN A 211 -8.95 -13.97 -11.53
N VAL A 212 -7.65 -14.16 -11.84
CA VAL A 212 -6.58 -14.09 -10.83
C VAL A 212 -6.51 -12.70 -10.23
N ILE A 213 -6.60 -11.64 -11.07
CA ILE A 213 -6.59 -10.25 -10.62
C ILE A 213 -7.79 -9.95 -9.72
N ILE A 214 -8.99 -10.36 -10.14
CA ILE A 214 -10.22 -10.14 -9.35
C ILE A 214 -10.14 -10.86 -8.01
N ASN A 215 -9.71 -12.13 -7.98
CA ASN A 215 -9.56 -12.87 -6.72
C ASN A 215 -8.60 -12.16 -5.76
N GLN A 216 -7.50 -11.61 -6.27
CA GLN A 216 -6.56 -10.84 -5.46
C GLN A 216 -7.21 -9.54 -4.93
N GLN A 217 -7.95 -8.82 -5.77
CA GLN A 217 -8.64 -7.60 -5.35
C GLN A 217 -9.76 -7.88 -4.35
N GLN A 218 -10.56 -8.93 -4.54
CA GLN A 218 -11.57 -9.35 -3.57
C GLN A 218 -10.94 -9.69 -2.21
N GLN A 219 -9.77 -10.34 -2.22
CA GLN A 219 -9.05 -10.63 -0.98
C GLN A 219 -8.55 -9.35 -0.29
N ASN A 220 -8.03 -8.39 -1.06
CA ASN A 220 -7.62 -7.08 -0.54
C ASN A 220 -8.80 -6.33 0.11
N VAL A 221 -9.96 -6.29 -0.56
CA VAL A 221 -11.18 -5.69 -0.01
C VAL A 221 -11.62 -6.41 1.27
N ARG A 222 -11.63 -7.75 1.25
CA ARG A 222 -11.98 -8.57 2.41
C ARG A 222 -11.09 -8.29 3.60
N ASP A 223 -9.79 -8.19 3.38
CA ASP A 223 -8.81 -7.90 4.42
C ASP A 223 -9.02 -6.51 5.05
N ILE A 224 -9.40 -5.51 4.26
CA ILE A 224 -9.67 -4.17 4.76
C ILE A 224 -11.01 -4.11 5.49
N LEU A 225 -12.07 -4.68 4.91
CA LEU A 225 -13.43 -4.60 5.47
C LEU A 225 -13.60 -5.45 6.73
N PHE A 226 -13.09 -6.70 6.73
CA PHE A 226 -13.38 -7.66 7.80
C PHE A 226 -12.31 -7.80 8.87
N ARG A 227 -11.04 -7.43 8.58
CA ARG A 227 -9.99 -7.42 9.60
C ARG A 227 -9.94 -6.14 10.42
N THR A 228 -10.62 -5.09 9.99
CA THR A 228 -10.73 -3.84 10.76
C THR A 228 -11.93 -3.93 11.70
N ARG A 229 -11.71 -4.35 12.95
CA ARG A 229 -12.73 -4.49 14.00
C ARG A 229 -13.64 -3.25 14.15
N LYS A 230 -13.11 -2.05 13.85
CA LYS A 230 -13.87 -0.81 13.84
C LYS A 230 -14.97 -0.77 12.77
N LEU A 231 -14.71 -1.34 11.58
CA LEU A 231 -15.68 -1.36 10.48
C LEU A 231 -16.81 -2.36 10.72
N LEU A 232 -16.53 -3.49 11.38
CA LEU A 232 -17.54 -4.52 11.71
C LEU A 232 -18.47 -4.09 12.87
N ASN A 233 -17.95 -3.37 13.85
CA ASN A 233 -18.71 -2.88 15.01
C ASN A 233 -19.30 -1.48 14.77
N ASP A 234 -18.99 -0.86 13.63
CA ASP A 234 -19.50 0.47 13.31
C ASP A 234 -20.90 0.33 12.72
N THR A 235 -21.90 0.72 13.52
CA THR A 235 -23.31 0.82 13.11
C THR A 235 -23.53 1.97 12.11
N SER A 236 -22.45 2.61 11.61
CA SER A 236 -22.56 3.71 10.67
C SER A 236 -23.13 3.23 9.33
N LEU A 237 -23.98 4.05 8.74
CA LEU A 237 -24.59 3.82 7.44
C LEU A 237 -23.53 3.59 6.33
N ASN A 238 -22.37 4.24 6.44
CA ASN A 238 -21.32 4.16 5.44
C ASN A 238 -20.58 2.81 5.46
N GLY A 239 -20.21 2.31 6.65
CA GLY A 239 -19.58 0.99 6.79
C GLY A 239 -20.49 -0.13 6.28
N ARG A 240 -21.78 -0.07 6.64
CA ARG A 240 -22.77 -1.05 6.19
C ARG A 240 -22.97 -1.02 4.67
N LYS A 241 -23.00 0.17 4.05
CA LYS A 241 -23.10 0.29 2.59
C LYS A 241 -21.90 -0.35 1.89
N LEU A 242 -20.68 -0.12 2.36
CA LEU A 242 -19.47 -0.70 1.75
C LEU A 242 -19.49 -2.24 1.79
N VAL A 243 -19.90 -2.83 2.93
CA VAL A 243 -20.01 -4.30 3.05
C VAL A 243 -21.07 -4.85 2.12
N LEU A 244 -22.27 -4.23 2.05
CA LEU A 244 -23.34 -4.67 1.16
C LEU A 244 -22.91 -4.56 -0.31
N THR A 245 -22.31 -3.42 -0.71
CA THR A 245 -21.82 -3.26 -2.09
C THR A 245 -20.77 -4.31 -2.45
N PHE A 246 -19.90 -4.69 -1.50
CA PHE A 246 -18.91 -5.75 -1.72
C PHE A 246 -19.57 -7.11 -1.92
N VAL A 247 -20.57 -7.47 -1.09
CA VAL A 247 -21.31 -8.73 -1.22
C VAL A 247 -22.01 -8.78 -2.58
N ASP A 248 -22.73 -7.72 -2.94
CA ASP A 248 -23.44 -7.63 -4.23
C ASP A 248 -22.47 -7.75 -5.41
N LEU A 249 -21.26 -7.17 -5.29
CA LEU A 249 -20.21 -7.27 -6.32
C LEU A 249 -19.68 -8.69 -6.47
N VAL A 250 -19.48 -9.41 -5.36
CA VAL A 250 -19.02 -10.81 -5.37
C VAL A 250 -20.10 -11.68 -6.00
N ASP A 251 -21.36 -11.51 -5.62
CA ASP A 251 -22.49 -12.26 -6.18
C ASP A 251 -22.62 -12.01 -7.69
N LEU A 252 -22.49 -10.76 -8.14
CA LEU A 252 -22.48 -10.40 -9.55
C LEU A 252 -21.34 -11.10 -10.30
N TYR A 253 -20.14 -11.06 -9.75
CA TYR A 253 -18.98 -11.72 -10.36
C TYR A 253 -19.18 -13.23 -10.46
N GLU A 254 -19.69 -13.87 -9.41
CA GLU A 254 -19.96 -15.32 -9.40
C GLU A 254 -21.01 -15.69 -10.44
N GLN A 255 -22.08 -14.92 -10.57
CA GLN A 255 -23.11 -15.14 -11.59
C GLN A 255 -22.53 -15.06 -13.01
N ILE A 256 -21.73 -14.03 -13.31
CA ILE A 256 -21.08 -13.86 -14.62
C ILE A 256 -20.07 -15.00 -14.88
N ASN A 257 -19.34 -15.41 -13.86
CA ASN A 257 -18.33 -16.46 -13.97
C ASN A 257 -18.96 -17.84 -14.17
N ALA A 258 -20.10 -18.11 -13.54
CA ALA A 258 -20.84 -19.37 -13.66
C ALA A 258 -21.45 -19.56 -15.07
N THR A 259 -21.65 -18.48 -15.84
CA THR A 259 -22.17 -18.56 -17.19
C THR A 259 -21.09 -19.08 -18.13
N HIS A 260 -21.25 -20.34 -18.57
CA HIS A 260 -20.37 -21.00 -19.54
C HIS A 260 -21.18 -21.48 -20.72
N TYR A 261 -20.96 -20.84 -21.85
CA TYR A 261 -21.64 -21.20 -23.09
C TYR A 261 -20.64 -21.73 -24.13
N LYS A 262 -21.15 -22.55 -25.07
CA LYS A 262 -20.38 -22.90 -26.26
C LYS A 262 -20.41 -21.74 -27.25
N TYR A 263 -19.53 -20.76 -27.05
CA TYR A 263 -19.52 -19.52 -27.82
C TYR A 263 -19.35 -19.75 -29.32
N GLU A 264 -18.58 -20.77 -29.74
CA GLU A 264 -18.49 -21.16 -31.17
C GLU A 264 -19.84 -21.49 -31.78
N SER A 265 -20.63 -22.28 -31.07
CA SER A 265 -21.97 -22.67 -31.54
C SER A 265 -22.93 -21.47 -31.59
N ILE A 266 -22.81 -20.56 -30.60
CA ILE A 266 -23.63 -19.33 -30.59
C ILE A 266 -23.26 -18.45 -31.77
N ARG A 267 -21.98 -18.24 -32.04
CA ARG A 267 -21.52 -17.44 -33.19
C ARG A 267 -22.01 -17.98 -34.48
N LEU A 268 -21.88 -19.31 -34.72
CA LEU A 268 -22.36 -19.96 -35.92
C LEU A 268 -23.88 -19.86 -36.09
N THR A 269 -24.65 -19.92 -35.02
CA THR A 269 -26.11 -19.90 -35.07
C THR A 269 -26.69 -18.52 -35.32
N PHE A 270 -26.00 -17.48 -34.87
CA PHE A 270 -26.53 -16.10 -34.84
C PHE A 270 -25.73 -15.09 -35.68
N ALA A 271 -24.71 -15.53 -36.44
CA ALA A 271 -23.85 -14.67 -37.25
C ALA A 271 -24.64 -13.73 -38.18
N ASP A 272 -25.67 -14.23 -38.86
CA ASP A 272 -26.42 -13.45 -39.84
C ASP A 272 -27.56 -12.57 -39.24
N LYS A 273 -27.73 -12.55 -37.91
CA LYS A 273 -28.93 -11.95 -37.28
C LYS A 273 -28.66 -10.59 -36.61
N GLY A 274 -27.43 -10.10 -36.59
CA GLY A 274 -27.07 -8.84 -35.94
C GLY A 274 -27.25 -8.84 -34.38
N ILE A 275 -27.65 -9.98 -33.81
CA ILE A 275 -27.93 -10.12 -32.37
C ILE A 275 -26.61 -10.14 -31.57
N LEU A 276 -25.55 -10.69 -32.12
CA LEU A 276 -24.24 -10.78 -31.49
C LEU A 276 -23.62 -9.40 -31.21
N GLU A 277 -23.80 -8.47 -32.16
CA GLU A 277 -23.34 -7.08 -31.99
C GLU A 277 -24.09 -6.37 -30.86
N LEU A 278 -25.35 -6.66 -30.62
CA LEU A 278 -26.14 -6.18 -29.50
C LEU A 278 -25.59 -6.68 -28.15
N PHE A 279 -25.27 -7.97 -28.05
CA PHE A 279 -24.68 -8.55 -26.84
C PHE A 279 -23.26 -8.08 -26.59
N HIS A 280 -22.51 -7.74 -27.63
CA HIS A 280 -21.18 -7.15 -27.50
C HIS A 280 -21.22 -5.69 -26.95
N LYS A 281 -22.26 -4.93 -27.31
CA LYS A 281 -22.40 -3.51 -26.92
C LYS A 281 -23.02 -3.27 -25.55
N VAL A 282 -23.70 -4.26 -24.97
CA VAL A 282 -24.29 -4.20 -23.63
C VAL A 282 -23.27 -4.53 -22.58
#